data_a5c1ff7d3a0b9cf1f5ed6d30df16b23f
#
_entry.id   a5c1ff7d3a0b9cf1f5ed6d30df16b23f
#
_cell.length_a   1.000
_cell.length_b   1.000
_cell.length_c   1.000
_cell.angle_alpha   90.00
_cell.angle_beta   90.00
_cell.angle_gamma   90.00
#
_symmetry.space_group_name_H-M   'P 1'
#
loop_
_entity.id
_entity.type
_entity.pdbx_description
1 polymer ?
#
loop_
_entity_poly.entity_id
_entity_poly.type
_entity_poly.pdbx_seq_one_letter_code
_entity_poly.pdbx_strand_id
1 'polypeptide(L)'
;IWDATCETNLTAYLKNLRGKKVGLMIKGCDARAIVGLIQERQWQRENLRLVGVNCPGVVDRLAVARHLGIGVEEIADASLEGEKVRVGEITLPFDEVLYPMCRDCTMHAPILYDLLMGPEVESTFQGDPFAHVREMEALSPDERWARFTEEIAPCTLCLACRNACPLCYCAVCFVERTMPAWFTPTTAPEDIQFYQIVRTFHLAGRCVGCGACTRACPMGIDLRLFLDKLRLDTLELFGYEAGVS
;
A
#
# COMPACT_ATOMS: atom_id res chain seq x y z
N ILE A 1 20.13 7.61 -1.26
CA ILE A 1 19.35 8.24 -2.36
C ILE A 1 17.89 8.04 -2.01
N TRP A 2 17.10 9.08 -2.16
CA TRP A 2 15.66 9.06 -2.00
C TRP A 2 15.04 9.68 -3.26
N ASP A 3 14.22 8.91 -3.98
CA ASP A 3 13.59 9.35 -5.22
C ASP A 3 12.22 8.67 -5.44
N ALA A 4 11.57 8.94 -6.56
CA ALA A 4 10.26 8.39 -6.90
C ALA A 4 10.24 6.87 -7.16
N THR A 5 11.39 6.19 -7.13
CA THR A 5 11.48 4.72 -7.22
C THR A 5 11.52 4.04 -5.85
N CYS A 6 11.54 4.82 -4.76
CA CYS A 6 11.53 4.31 -3.37
C CYS A 6 10.14 3.79 -2.99
N GLU A 7 9.77 2.65 -3.54
CA GLU A 7 8.42 2.06 -3.42
C GLU A 7 8.13 1.40 -2.07
N THR A 8 9.18 1.01 -1.32
CA THR A 8 9.00 0.30 -0.05
C THR A 8 8.41 1.20 1.03
N ASN A 9 7.38 0.71 1.71
CA ASN A 9 6.91 1.32 2.94
C ASN A 9 7.83 0.88 4.09
N LEU A 10 8.73 1.77 4.52
CA LEU A 10 9.75 1.45 5.54
C LEU A 10 9.14 1.12 6.90
N THR A 11 7.92 1.57 7.19
CA THR A 11 7.20 1.25 8.43
C THR A 11 6.97 -0.26 8.60
N ALA A 12 6.93 -1.02 7.49
CA ALA A 12 6.79 -2.48 7.53
C ALA A 12 7.92 -3.18 8.28
N TYR A 13 9.11 -2.58 8.39
CA TYR A 13 10.24 -3.14 9.11
C TYR A 13 10.16 -2.95 10.62
N LEU A 14 9.32 -2.03 11.11
CA LEU A 14 9.18 -1.75 12.54
C LEU A 14 8.78 -2.98 13.35
N LYS A 15 8.00 -3.88 12.77
CA LYS A 15 7.61 -5.14 13.45
C LYS A 15 8.81 -5.99 13.90
N ASN A 16 9.96 -5.87 13.20
CA ASN A 16 11.19 -6.61 13.51
C ASN A 16 12.15 -5.83 14.43
N LEU A 17 11.82 -4.59 14.77
CA LEU A 17 12.69 -3.67 15.51
C LEU A 17 12.10 -3.28 16.87
N ARG A 18 11.11 -4.02 17.36
CA ARG A 18 10.45 -3.73 18.65
C ARG A 18 11.44 -3.58 19.79
N GLY A 19 11.20 -2.61 20.65
CA GLY A 19 12.07 -2.29 21.81
C GLY A 19 13.34 -1.52 21.47
N LYS A 20 13.59 -1.19 20.20
CA LYS A 20 14.74 -0.38 19.76
C LYS A 20 14.33 1.08 19.56
N LYS A 21 15.32 2.00 19.58
CA LYS A 21 15.16 3.35 19.05
C LYS A 21 15.50 3.32 17.57
N VAL A 22 14.60 3.84 16.74
CA VAL A 22 14.68 3.72 15.28
C VAL A 22 14.53 5.08 14.62
N GLY A 23 15.43 5.38 13.68
CA GLY A 23 15.29 6.49 12.74
C GLY A 23 14.74 6.01 11.41
N LEU A 24 13.74 6.71 10.85
CA LEU A 24 13.13 6.39 9.57
C LEU A 24 12.97 7.63 8.71
N MET A 25 13.25 7.50 7.42
CA MET A 25 12.71 8.40 6.41
C MET A 25 11.30 7.95 6.04
N ILE A 26 10.34 8.88 6.00
CA ILE A 26 8.93 8.55 5.86
C ILE A 26 8.20 9.45 4.86
N LYS A 27 7.35 8.84 4.05
CA LYS A 27 6.35 9.48 3.19
C LYS A 27 5.04 9.70 3.95
N GLY A 28 4.08 10.39 3.36
CA GLY A 28 2.75 10.57 3.94
C GLY A 28 2.07 9.25 4.33
N CYS A 29 2.07 8.26 3.44
CA CYS A 29 1.49 6.94 3.73
C CYS A 29 2.26 6.14 4.79
N ASP A 30 3.59 6.34 4.91
CA ASP A 30 4.40 5.74 5.98
C ASP A 30 4.04 6.38 7.34
N ALA A 31 3.88 7.72 7.38
CA ALA A 31 3.48 8.45 8.58
C ALA A 31 2.11 8.00 9.09
N ARG A 32 1.12 7.84 8.20
CA ARG A 32 -0.20 7.29 8.56
C ARG A 32 -0.10 5.90 9.17
N ALA A 33 0.73 5.03 8.60
CA ALA A 33 0.93 3.69 9.15
C ALA A 33 1.60 3.74 10.54
N ILE A 34 2.54 4.67 10.78
CA ILE A 34 3.16 4.89 12.09
C ILE A 34 2.12 5.37 13.11
N VAL A 35 1.26 6.31 12.73
CA VAL A 35 0.17 6.78 13.62
C VAL A 35 -0.71 5.58 14.03
N GLY A 36 -1.14 4.75 13.08
CA GLY A 36 -1.90 3.54 13.39
C GLY A 36 -1.16 2.59 14.35
N LEU A 37 0.15 2.37 14.15
CA LEU A 37 0.95 1.54 15.06
C LEU A 37 1.06 2.12 16.48
N ILE A 38 1.11 3.45 16.61
CA ILE A 38 1.13 4.13 17.92
C ILE A 38 -0.24 4.00 18.60
N GLN A 39 -1.34 4.27 17.88
CA GLN A 39 -2.71 4.14 18.38
C GLN A 39 -3.00 2.71 18.89
N GLU A 40 -2.53 1.70 18.15
CA GLU A 40 -2.66 0.29 18.54
C GLU A 40 -1.59 -0.18 19.53
N ARG A 41 -0.82 0.74 20.12
CA ARG A 41 0.23 0.47 21.12
C ARG A 41 1.29 -0.54 20.68
N GLN A 42 1.52 -0.63 19.38
CA GLN A 42 2.59 -1.47 18.82
C GLN A 42 3.95 -0.75 18.90
N TRP A 43 3.93 0.57 18.90
CA TRP A 43 5.10 1.42 19.01
C TRP A 43 4.85 2.61 19.95
N GLN A 44 5.92 3.05 20.60
CA GLN A 44 5.95 4.27 21.42
C GLN A 44 6.60 5.38 20.61
N ARG A 45 5.96 6.55 20.57
CA ARG A 45 6.42 7.70 19.76
C ARG A 45 7.85 8.14 20.09
N GLU A 46 8.23 8.08 21.36
CA GLU A 46 9.54 8.47 21.88
C GLU A 46 10.69 7.57 21.38
N ASN A 47 10.40 6.37 20.92
CA ASN A 47 11.38 5.45 20.35
C ASN A 47 11.62 5.68 18.84
N LEU A 48 10.90 6.63 18.24
CA LEU A 48 11.00 6.94 16.82
C LEU A 48 11.64 8.31 16.60
N ARG A 49 12.51 8.39 15.60
CA ARG A 49 12.99 9.63 14.99
C ARG A 49 12.62 9.61 13.51
N LEU A 50 11.77 10.54 13.13
CA LEU A 50 11.10 10.54 11.84
C LEU A 50 11.58 11.72 10.99
N VAL A 51 12.17 11.40 9.87
CA VAL A 51 12.54 12.38 8.85
C VAL A 51 11.50 12.30 7.74
N GLY A 52 10.62 13.29 7.70
CA GLY A 52 9.58 13.41 6.69
C GLY A 52 10.15 13.84 5.36
N VAL A 53 9.62 13.27 4.29
CA VAL A 53 9.91 13.67 2.91
C VAL A 53 8.60 13.84 2.15
N ASN A 54 8.53 14.88 1.34
CA ASN A 54 7.43 15.02 0.40
C ASN A 54 7.51 13.93 -0.66
N CYS A 55 6.36 13.40 -1.04
CA CYS A 55 6.27 12.30 -2.00
C CYS A 55 5.31 12.67 -3.13
N PRO A 56 5.80 12.94 -4.33
CA PRO A 56 4.94 13.24 -5.48
C PRO A 56 4.19 12.01 -5.99
N GLY A 57 4.53 10.84 -5.48
CA GLY A 57 4.07 9.54 -5.90
C GLY A 57 5.23 8.57 -6.12
N VAL A 58 4.92 7.31 -6.39
CA VAL A 58 5.91 6.27 -6.65
C VAL A 58 5.71 5.72 -8.06
N VAL A 59 6.80 5.63 -8.79
CA VAL A 59 6.84 5.12 -10.16
C VAL A 59 6.61 3.61 -10.17
N ASP A 60 5.67 3.16 -10.98
CA ASP A 60 5.44 1.75 -11.28
C ASP A 60 6.42 1.28 -12.36
N ARG A 61 7.45 0.56 -11.96
CA ARG A 61 8.46 0.03 -12.87
C ARG A 61 7.87 -0.90 -13.93
N LEU A 62 6.80 -1.63 -13.60
CA LEU A 62 6.10 -2.48 -14.57
C LEU A 62 5.35 -1.63 -15.59
N ALA A 63 4.78 -0.49 -15.20
CA ALA A 63 4.17 0.45 -16.14
C ALA A 63 5.23 1.04 -17.07
N VAL A 64 6.37 1.46 -16.54
CA VAL A 64 7.51 1.94 -17.34
C VAL A 64 7.97 0.88 -18.35
N ALA A 65 8.19 -0.36 -17.90
CA ALA A 65 8.61 -1.46 -18.76
C ALA A 65 7.61 -1.70 -19.90
N ARG A 66 6.30 -1.67 -19.60
CA ARG A 66 5.24 -1.80 -20.61
C ARG A 66 5.24 -0.67 -21.62
N HIS A 67 5.43 0.59 -21.19
CA HIS A 67 5.53 1.75 -22.10
C HIS A 67 6.73 1.67 -23.02
N LEU A 68 7.86 1.15 -22.52
CA LEU A 68 9.09 1.03 -23.28
C LEU A 68 9.18 -0.25 -24.10
N GLY A 69 8.34 -1.25 -23.84
CA GLY A 69 8.39 -2.55 -24.49
C GLY A 69 9.64 -3.37 -24.11
N ILE A 70 10.17 -3.18 -22.90
CA ILE A 70 11.38 -3.85 -22.37
C ILE A 70 11.08 -4.66 -21.11
N GLY A 71 12.04 -5.49 -20.67
CA GLY A 71 11.99 -6.14 -19.37
C GLY A 71 12.22 -5.14 -18.22
N VAL A 72 11.60 -5.41 -17.05
CA VAL A 72 11.78 -4.53 -15.87
C VAL A 72 13.21 -4.50 -15.37
N GLU A 73 13.96 -5.56 -15.62
CA GLU A 73 15.39 -5.70 -15.33
C GLU A 73 16.28 -4.84 -16.22
N GLU A 74 15.76 -4.39 -17.37
CA GLU A 74 16.47 -3.51 -18.29
C GLU A 74 16.32 -2.02 -17.94
N ILE A 75 15.45 -1.71 -16.97
CA ILE A 75 15.30 -0.33 -16.48
C ILE A 75 16.48 -0.01 -15.58
N ALA A 76 17.51 0.64 -16.15
CA ALA A 76 18.69 1.06 -15.42
C ALA A 76 18.46 2.48 -14.84
N ASP A 77 18.80 3.51 -15.48
CA ASP A 77 18.87 4.88 -14.98
C ASP A 77 17.51 5.61 -15.07
N ALA A 78 16.59 5.35 -14.16
CA ALA A 78 15.36 6.12 -14.04
C ALA A 78 15.55 7.33 -13.12
N SER A 79 15.17 8.51 -13.57
CA SER A 79 15.20 9.74 -12.78
C SER A 79 13.91 10.55 -12.94
N LEU A 80 13.57 11.30 -11.89
CA LEU A 80 12.43 12.21 -11.93
C LEU A 80 12.91 13.61 -12.32
N GLU A 81 12.36 14.17 -13.40
CA GLU A 81 12.65 15.51 -13.90
C GLU A 81 11.34 16.32 -13.99
N GLY A 82 11.00 17.03 -12.90
CA GLY A 82 9.72 17.72 -12.80
C GLY A 82 8.56 16.74 -12.83
N GLU A 83 7.64 16.90 -13.78
CA GLU A 83 6.48 16.04 -14.00
C GLU A 83 6.73 14.91 -15.01
N LYS A 84 7.98 14.50 -15.16
CA LYS A 84 8.39 13.49 -16.14
C LYS A 84 9.33 12.48 -15.50
N VAL A 85 9.21 11.23 -15.94
CA VAL A 85 10.17 10.16 -15.62
C VAL A 85 11.07 9.96 -16.82
N ARG A 86 12.36 10.18 -16.65
CA ARG A 86 13.37 9.88 -17.66
C ARG A 86 13.95 8.49 -17.42
N VAL A 87 13.97 7.68 -18.47
CA VAL A 87 14.61 6.36 -18.49
C VAL A 87 15.55 6.31 -19.70
N GLY A 88 16.85 6.39 -19.45
CA GLY A 88 17.82 6.58 -20.51
C GLY A 88 17.56 7.88 -21.31
N GLU A 89 17.29 7.76 -22.61
CA GLU A 89 16.94 8.87 -23.49
C GLU A 89 15.42 9.13 -23.62
N ILE A 90 14.59 8.23 -23.09
CA ILE A 90 13.13 8.31 -23.20
C ILE A 90 12.57 9.05 -21.99
N THR A 91 11.57 9.88 -22.24
CA THR A 91 10.86 10.64 -21.20
C THR A 91 9.37 10.30 -21.24
N LEU A 92 8.83 9.86 -20.12
CA LEU A 92 7.43 9.50 -19.94
C LEU A 92 6.73 10.52 -19.02
N PRO A 93 5.44 10.84 -19.25
CA PRO A 93 4.64 11.60 -18.31
C PRO A 93 4.57 10.87 -16.95
N PHE A 94 4.73 11.61 -15.86
CA PHE A 94 4.81 11.04 -14.51
C PHE A 94 3.52 10.32 -14.10
N ASP A 95 2.37 10.92 -14.42
CA ASP A 95 1.05 10.40 -14.13
C ASP A 95 0.73 9.07 -14.84
N GLU A 96 1.28 8.86 -16.04
CA GLU A 96 1.08 7.61 -16.80
C GLU A 96 1.82 6.40 -16.19
N VAL A 97 2.91 6.68 -15.47
CA VAL A 97 3.78 5.65 -14.88
C VAL A 97 3.72 5.59 -13.35
N LEU A 98 2.80 6.30 -12.72
CA LEU A 98 2.54 6.17 -11.29
C LEU A 98 1.76 4.91 -10.95
N TYR A 99 2.02 4.33 -9.77
CA TYR A 99 1.10 3.37 -9.20
C TYR A 99 -0.30 3.98 -9.02
N PRO A 100 -1.38 3.24 -9.30
CA PRO A 100 -2.75 3.76 -9.19
C PRO A 100 -3.05 4.43 -7.85
N MET A 101 -2.61 3.83 -6.71
CA MET A 101 -2.81 4.42 -5.38
C MET A 101 -2.05 5.73 -5.16
N CYS A 102 -1.06 6.05 -5.99
CA CYS A 102 -0.34 7.31 -5.92
C CYS A 102 -1.02 8.40 -6.74
N ARG A 103 -1.74 8.03 -7.81
CA ARG A 103 -2.56 8.97 -8.60
C ARG A 103 -3.70 9.55 -7.78
N ASP A 104 -4.34 8.71 -6.95
CA ASP A 104 -5.48 9.08 -6.11
C ASP A 104 -5.03 9.52 -4.70
N CYS A 105 -3.73 9.76 -4.48
CA CYS A 105 -3.18 10.06 -3.16
C CYS A 105 -3.56 11.47 -2.71
N THR A 106 -4.11 11.57 -1.51
CA THR A 106 -4.43 12.84 -0.85
C THR A 106 -3.38 13.29 0.16
N MET A 107 -2.29 12.55 0.33
CA MET A 107 -1.31 12.74 1.41
C MET A 107 0.12 12.74 0.88
N HIS A 108 0.55 13.85 0.31
CA HIS A 108 1.89 14.01 -0.26
C HIS A 108 2.96 14.36 0.77
N ALA A 109 2.57 14.99 1.88
CA ALA A 109 3.45 15.27 3.01
C ALA A 109 3.12 14.37 4.21
N PRO A 110 4.10 14.01 5.05
CA PRO A 110 3.83 13.25 6.27
C PRO A 110 3.16 14.12 7.32
N ILE A 111 2.16 13.55 8.02
CA ILE A 111 1.41 14.23 9.10
C ILE A 111 2.10 14.13 10.48
N LEU A 112 3.13 13.32 10.59
CA LEU A 112 3.90 13.09 11.80
C LEU A 112 5.37 12.99 11.44
N TYR A 113 6.21 13.89 11.98
CA TYR A 113 7.67 13.90 11.75
C TYR A 113 8.39 14.65 12.86
N ASP A 114 9.69 14.48 12.97
CA ASP A 114 10.59 15.29 13.81
C ASP A 114 11.32 16.35 12.96
N LEU A 115 11.60 16.02 11.71
CA LEU A 115 12.21 16.90 10.71
C LEU A 115 11.55 16.68 9.36
N LEU A 116 11.21 17.76 8.66
CA LEU A 116 10.73 17.70 7.29
C LEU A 116 11.83 18.16 6.33
N MET A 117 12.12 17.35 5.32
CA MET A 117 13.05 17.72 4.24
C MET A 117 12.29 18.42 3.12
N GLY A 118 12.62 19.67 2.92
CA GLY A 118 11.94 20.55 1.96
C GLY A 118 10.67 21.22 2.52
N PRO A 119 10.03 22.09 1.74
CA PRO A 119 8.77 22.72 2.12
C PRO A 119 7.63 21.66 2.16
N GLU A 120 6.64 21.90 3.00
CA GLU A 120 5.42 21.09 2.98
C GLU A 120 4.69 21.26 1.63
N VAL A 121 4.21 20.15 1.08
CA VAL A 121 3.52 20.13 -0.20
C VAL A 121 2.10 19.60 0.03
N GLU A 122 1.13 20.41 -0.35
CA GLU A 122 -0.28 19.99 -0.35
C GLU A 122 -0.57 19.03 -1.51
N SER A 123 -1.58 18.18 -1.32
CA SER A 123 -2.06 17.32 -2.40
C SER A 123 -2.71 18.15 -3.51
N THR A 124 -2.39 17.85 -4.74
CA THR A 124 -3.03 18.43 -5.92
C THR A 124 -4.23 17.60 -6.41
N PHE A 125 -4.47 16.42 -5.83
CA PHE A 125 -5.57 15.56 -6.22
C PHE A 125 -6.91 16.18 -5.83
N GLN A 126 -7.81 16.35 -6.81
CA GLN A 126 -9.12 16.96 -6.65
C GLN A 126 -10.30 15.99 -6.88
N GLY A 127 -10.00 14.71 -7.09
CA GLY A 127 -11.00 13.69 -7.39
C GLY A 127 -11.56 12.99 -6.14
N ASP A 128 -12.41 11.98 -6.37
CA ASP A 128 -12.83 11.03 -5.34
C ASP A 128 -11.77 9.90 -5.23
N PRO A 129 -11.04 9.78 -4.11
CA PRO A 129 -10.03 8.73 -3.95
C PRO A 129 -10.62 7.32 -3.91
N PHE A 130 -11.96 7.21 -3.81
CA PHE A 130 -12.71 5.95 -3.79
C PHE A 130 -13.54 5.72 -5.06
N ALA A 131 -13.34 6.47 -6.14
CA ALA A 131 -14.11 6.33 -7.38
C ALA A 131 -14.16 4.88 -7.87
N HIS A 132 -13.03 4.18 -7.86
CA HIS A 132 -12.91 2.77 -8.22
C HIS A 132 -13.74 1.82 -7.32
N VAL A 133 -13.94 2.19 -6.05
CA VAL A 133 -14.81 1.45 -5.12
C VAL A 133 -16.28 1.67 -5.48
N ARG A 134 -16.66 2.91 -5.77
CA ARG A 134 -18.04 3.23 -6.15
C ARG A 134 -18.44 2.56 -7.47
N GLU A 135 -17.53 2.43 -8.40
CA GLU A 135 -17.74 1.65 -9.64
C GLU A 135 -18.02 0.16 -9.31
N MET A 136 -17.31 -0.42 -8.35
CA MET A 136 -17.58 -1.78 -7.88
C MET A 136 -18.94 -1.89 -7.17
N GLU A 137 -19.33 -0.89 -6.39
CA GLU A 137 -20.61 -0.89 -5.68
C GLU A 137 -21.79 -0.81 -6.62
N ALA A 138 -21.63 -0.20 -7.79
CA ALA A 138 -22.66 -0.14 -8.82
C ALA A 138 -22.96 -1.48 -9.49
N LEU A 139 -22.06 -2.47 -9.37
CA LEU A 139 -22.26 -3.83 -9.88
C LEU A 139 -23.24 -4.62 -9.01
N SER A 140 -23.93 -5.60 -9.61
CA SER A 140 -24.71 -6.59 -8.85
C SER A 140 -23.83 -7.44 -7.93
N PRO A 141 -24.39 -8.10 -6.90
CA PRO A 141 -23.61 -8.98 -6.02
C PRO A 141 -22.85 -10.09 -6.77
N ASP A 142 -23.46 -10.67 -7.80
CA ASP A 142 -22.85 -11.75 -8.58
C ASP A 142 -21.69 -11.23 -9.44
N GLU A 143 -21.83 -10.04 -10.04
CA GLU A 143 -20.75 -9.41 -10.81
C GLU A 143 -19.58 -9.01 -9.89
N ARG A 144 -19.86 -8.50 -8.68
CA ARG A 144 -18.82 -8.21 -7.69
C ARG A 144 -18.06 -9.46 -7.26
N TRP A 145 -18.81 -10.55 -7.04
CA TRP A 145 -18.19 -11.83 -6.69
C TRP A 145 -17.34 -12.39 -7.82
N ALA A 146 -17.84 -12.34 -9.05
CA ALA A 146 -17.10 -12.77 -10.22
C ALA A 146 -15.79 -11.97 -10.37
N ARG A 147 -15.86 -10.64 -10.28
CA ARG A 147 -14.69 -9.77 -10.35
C ARG A 147 -13.68 -10.01 -9.22
N PHE A 148 -14.18 -10.22 -7.98
CA PHE A 148 -13.31 -10.60 -6.86
C PHE A 148 -12.57 -11.90 -7.14
N THR A 149 -13.28 -12.94 -7.56
CA THR A 149 -12.69 -14.26 -7.80
C THR A 149 -11.72 -14.26 -8.97
N GLU A 150 -12.01 -13.51 -10.03
CA GLU A 150 -11.13 -13.32 -11.18
C GLU A 150 -9.84 -12.62 -10.78
N GLU A 151 -9.94 -11.51 -10.03
CA GLU A 151 -8.78 -10.73 -9.59
C GLU A 151 -7.82 -11.55 -8.74
N ILE A 152 -8.33 -12.38 -7.84
CA ILE A 152 -7.48 -13.17 -6.94
C ILE A 152 -7.07 -14.55 -7.50
N ALA A 153 -7.63 -14.98 -8.64
CA ALA A 153 -7.38 -16.31 -9.21
C ALA A 153 -5.87 -16.63 -9.41
N PRO A 154 -5.00 -15.69 -9.82
CA PRO A 154 -3.58 -15.98 -9.97
C PRO A 154 -2.80 -16.08 -8.66
N CYS A 155 -3.44 -15.92 -7.49
CA CYS A 155 -2.77 -15.91 -6.19
C CYS A 155 -2.07 -17.24 -5.90
N THR A 156 -0.79 -17.19 -5.55
CA THR A 156 0.02 -18.37 -5.19
C THR A 156 0.20 -18.53 -3.68
N LEU A 157 -0.52 -17.76 -2.86
CA LEU A 157 -0.38 -17.73 -1.39
C LEU A 157 1.05 -17.49 -0.89
N CYS A 158 1.85 -16.75 -1.64
CA CYS A 158 3.25 -16.44 -1.28
C CYS A 158 3.38 -15.51 -0.05
N LEU A 159 2.29 -14.93 0.44
CA LEU A 159 2.22 -14.02 1.59
C LEU A 159 3.03 -12.72 1.46
N ALA A 160 3.54 -12.37 0.28
CA ALA A 160 4.28 -11.13 0.05
C ALA A 160 3.45 -9.89 0.44
N CYS A 161 2.16 -9.88 0.11
CA CYS A 161 1.22 -8.81 0.47
C CYS A 161 1.07 -8.63 2.00
N ARG A 162 1.10 -9.73 2.78
CA ARG A 162 1.11 -9.70 4.25
C ARG A 162 2.43 -9.13 4.77
N ASN A 163 3.54 -9.60 4.22
CA ASN A 163 4.87 -9.24 4.69
C ASN A 163 5.21 -7.77 4.41
N ALA A 164 4.74 -7.23 3.29
CA ALA A 164 4.93 -5.83 2.92
C ALA A 164 4.00 -4.86 3.69
N CYS A 165 2.91 -5.36 4.28
CA CYS A 165 1.97 -4.50 4.98
C CYS A 165 2.52 -4.07 6.35
N PRO A 166 2.63 -2.75 6.63
CA PRO A 166 3.11 -2.25 7.93
C PRO A 166 2.16 -2.58 9.08
N LEU A 167 0.88 -2.78 8.78
CA LEU A 167 -0.18 -3.03 9.76
C LEU A 167 -0.53 -4.51 9.93
N CYS A 168 0.18 -5.42 9.22
CA CYS A 168 0.18 -6.85 9.47
C CYS A 168 1.32 -7.22 10.42
N TYR A 169 1.13 -6.99 11.72
CA TYR A 169 2.17 -7.16 12.75
C TYR A 169 1.89 -8.31 13.72
N CYS A 170 0.92 -9.18 13.46
CA CYS A 170 0.66 -10.35 14.29
C CYS A 170 1.93 -11.21 14.43
N ALA A 171 2.22 -11.64 15.67
CA ALA A 171 3.37 -12.52 15.93
C ALA A 171 3.21 -13.88 15.22
N VAL A 172 1.99 -14.41 15.19
CA VAL A 172 1.61 -15.60 14.43
C VAL A 172 0.34 -15.26 13.64
N CYS A 173 0.41 -15.40 12.32
CA CYS A 173 -0.74 -15.17 11.46
C CYS A 173 -1.73 -16.34 11.54
N PHE A 174 -3.01 -16.10 11.23
CA PHE A 174 -4.01 -17.16 11.20
C PHE A 174 -3.67 -18.28 10.21
N VAL A 175 -2.99 -17.95 9.11
CA VAL A 175 -2.53 -18.94 8.12
C VAL A 175 -1.36 -19.81 8.60
N GLU A 176 -0.70 -19.44 9.69
CA GLU A 176 0.44 -20.18 10.27
C GLU A 176 0.02 -20.99 11.50
N ARG A 177 -1.22 -20.83 11.95
CA ARG A 177 -1.72 -21.57 13.11
C ARG A 177 -2.07 -23.01 12.74
N THR A 178 -1.56 -23.95 13.53
CA THR A 178 -1.77 -25.39 13.34
C THR A 178 -2.68 -26.02 14.40
N MET A 179 -2.92 -25.31 15.54
CA MET A 179 -3.78 -25.80 16.61
C MET A 179 -4.68 -24.68 17.18
N PRO A 180 -5.97 -24.63 16.78
CA PRO A 180 -6.55 -25.34 15.65
C PRO A 180 -6.03 -24.79 14.30
N ALA A 181 -5.96 -25.63 13.29
CA ALA A 181 -5.72 -25.19 11.92
C ALA A 181 -7.03 -24.57 11.39
N TRP A 182 -7.04 -23.25 11.28
CA TRP A 182 -8.17 -22.52 10.71
C TRP A 182 -8.13 -22.47 9.18
N PHE A 183 -6.98 -22.80 8.62
CA PHE A 183 -6.68 -22.62 7.22
C PHE A 183 -5.74 -23.72 6.74
N THR A 184 -6.04 -24.29 5.59
CA THR A 184 -5.16 -25.23 4.91
C THR A 184 -4.48 -24.47 3.76
N PRO A 185 -3.16 -24.20 3.81
CA PRO A 185 -2.51 -23.32 2.84
C PRO A 185 -2.29 -24.06 1.49
N THR A 186 -3.37 -24.22 0.73
CA THR A 186 -3.31 -24.73 -0.63
C THR A 186 -3.61 -23.62 -1.65
N THR A 187 -3.34 -23.86 -2.91
CA THR A 187 -3.71 -22.96 -4.01
C THR A 187 -5.10 -23.26 -4.59
N ALA A 188 -5.93 -24.01 -3.87
CA ALA A 188 -7.32 -24.20 -4.22
C ALA A 188 -8.08 -22.85 -4.19
N PRO A 189 -9.02 -22.60 -5.12
CA PRO A 189 -9.74 -21.34 -5.17
C PRO A 189 -10.40 -20.96 -3.84
N GLU A 190 -10.94 -21.90 -3.11
CA GLU A 190 -11.61 -21.71 -1.83
C GLU A 190 -10.63 -21.22 -0.74
N ASP A 191 -9.44 -21.79 -0.69
CA ASP A 191 -8.39 -21.37 0.24
C ASP A 191 -7.88 -19.98 -0.08
N ILE A 192 -7.70 -19.67 -1.37
CA ILE A 192 -7.32 -18.34 -1.83
C ILE A 192 -8.39 -17.31 -1.46
N GLN A 193 -9.66 -17.60 -1.73
CA GLN A 193 -10.79 -16.74 -1.41
C GLN A 193 -10.85 -16.49 0.10
N PHE A 194 -10.79 -17.55 0.90
CA PHE A 194 -10.81 -17.46 2.36
C PHE A 194 -9.66 -16.59 2.88
N TYR A 195 -8.44 -16.84 2.41
CA TYR A 195 -7.27 -16.03 2.80
C TYR A 195 -7.45 -14.56 2.50
N GLN A 196 -7.85 -14.21 1.28
CA GLN A 196 -7.95 -12.82 0.85
C GLN A 196 -9.09 -12.09 1.58
N ILE A 197 -10.23 -12.74 1.79
CA ILE A 197 -11.35 -12.19 2.56
C ILE A 197 -10.93 -11.94 4.01
N VAL A 198 -10.41 -12.94 4.71
CA VAL A 198 -10.04 -12.82 6.13
C VAL A 198 -8.94 -11.77 6.31
N ARG A 199 -7.93 -11.76 5.42
CA ARG A 199 -6.87 -10.77 5.45
C ARG A 199 -7.41 -9.34 5.27
N THR A 200 -8.34 -9.16 4.36
CA THR A 200 -8.97 -7.86 4.10
C THR A 200 -9.72 -7.38 5.34
N PHE A 201 -10.54 -8.22 5.95
CA PHE A 201 -11.27 -7.88 7.18
C PHE A 201 -10.35 -7.59 8.37
N HIS A 202 -9.19 -8.26 8.48
CA HIS A 202 -8.21 -7.94 9.52
C HIS A 202 -7.61 -6.54 9.41
N LEU A 203 -7.74 -5.90 8.25
CA LEU A 203 -7.26 -4.55 8.00
C LEU A 203 -8.37 -3.49 8.00
N ALA A 204 -9.62 -3.86 8.29
CA ALA A 204 -10.72 -2.92 8.46
C ALA A 204 -10.38 -1.91 9.57
N GLY A 205 -10.53 -0.61 9.31
CA GLY A 205 -10.16 0.47 10.22
C GLY A 205 -8.64 0.63 10.46
N ARG A 206 -7.80 -0.16 9.78
CA ARG A 206 -6.33 -0.11 9.90
C ARG A 206 -5.65 0.31 8.62
N CYS A 207 -6.20 -0.10 7.47
CA CYS A 207 -5.60 0.15 6.18
C CYS A 207 -5.49 1.65 5.90
N VAL A 208 -4.28 2.12 5.59
CA VAL A 208 -3.99 3.52 5.26
C VAL A 208 -3.89 3.78 3.75
N GLY A 209 -4.24 2.81 2.91
CA GLY A 209 -4.23 2.94 1.46
C GLY A 209 -2.84 3.06 0.83
N CYS A 210 -1.78 2.67 1.53
CA CYS A 210 -0.41 2.84 1.03
C CYS A 210 -0.05 1.97 -0.20
N GLY A 211 -0.86 0.96 -0.55
CA GLY A 211 -0.67 0.08 -1.69
C GLY A 211 0.54 -0.86 -1.63
N ALA A 212 1.24 -0.93 -0.50
CA ALA A 212 2.42 -1.80 -0.37
C ALA A 212 2.12 -3.28 -0.67
N CYS A 213 0.90 -3.74 -0.38
CA CYS A 213 0.47 -5.11 -0.68
C CYS A 213 0.32 -5.37 -2.18
N THR A 214 -0.23 -4.42 -2.95
CA THR A 214 -0.37 -4.50 -4.40
C THR A 214 1.01 -4.46 -5.06
N ARG A 215 1.87 -3.50 -4.66
CA ARG A 215 3.25 -3.41 -5.19
C ARG A 215 4.08 -4.65 -4.93
N ALA A 216 3.89 -5.30 -3.78
CA ALA A 216 4.63 -6.51 -3.43
C ALA A 216 4.08 -7.80 -4.08
N CYS A 217 2.94 -7.75 -4.75
CA CYS A 217 2.33 -8.92 -5.33
C CYS A 217 3.04 -9.34 -6.64
N PRO A 218 3.72 -10.50 -6.69
CA PRO A 218 4.41 -10.94 -7.91
C PRO A 218 3.43 -11.32 -9.03
N MET A 219 2.16 -11.54 -8.68
CA MET A 219 1.10 -11.90 -9.63
C MET A 219 0.32 -10.68 -10.13
N GLY A 220 0.68 -9.47 -9.69
CA GLY A 220 0.04 -8.23 -10.12
C GLY A 220 -1.38 -8.00 -9.60
N ILE A 221 -1.81 -8.72 -8.56
CA ILE A 221 -3.17 -8.60 -7.98
C ILE A 221 -3.34 -7.22 -7.35
N ASP A 222 -4.38 -6.49 -7.75
CA ASP A 222 -4.74 -5.23 -7.10
C ASP A 222 -5.60 -5.43 -5.85
N LEU A 223 -4.93 -5.69 -4.74
CA LEU A 223 -5.57 -5.86 -3.44
C LEU A 223 -6.17 -4.57 -2.87
N ARG A 224 -5.86 -3.42 -3.47
CA ARG A 224 -6.35 -2.12 -3.05
C ARG A 224 -7.87 -2.06 -3.12
N LEU A 225 -8.46 -2.58 -4.19
CA LEU A 225 -9.90 -2.54 -4.42
C LEU A 225 -10.71 -3.05 -3.21
N PHE A 226 -10.29 -4.16 -2.64
CA PHE A 226 -10.98 -4.77 -1.49
C PHE A 226 -10.70 -4.03 -0.17
N LEU A 227 -9.48 -3.54 -0.01
CA LEU A 227 -9.07 -2.78 1.18
C LEU A 227 -9.68 -1.38 1.19
N ASP A 228 -9.77 -0.72 0.04
CA ASP A 228 -10.35 0.61 -0.08
C ASP A 228 -11.86 0.58 0.13
N LYS A 229 -12.55 -0.53 -0.20
CA LYS A 229 -13.95 -0.72 0.18
C LYS A 229 -14.12 -0.63 1.70
N LEU A 230 -13.30 -1.33 2.46
CA LEU A 230 -13.39 -1.26 3.93
C LEU A 230 -12.92 0.09 4.50
N ARG A 231 -12.00 0.79 3.83
CA ARG A 231 -11.64 2.16 4.20
C ARG A 231 -12.81 3.11 4.01
N LEU A 232 -13.49 3.02 2.86
CA LEU A 232 -14.68 3.82 2.57
C LEU A 232 -15.78 3.54 3.59
N ASP A 233 -16.11 2.27 3.85
CA ASP A 233 -17.12 1.88 4.84
C ASP A 233 -16.80 2.42 6.24
N THR A 234 -15.52 2.34 6.64
CA THR A 234 -15.09 2.86 7.94
C THR A 234 -15.25 4.37 8.02
N LEU A 235 -14.95 5.08 6.94
CA LEU A 235 -15.12 6.53 6.86
C LEU A 235 -16.60 6.92 6.88
N GLU A 236 -17.43 6.26 6.08
CA GLU A 236 -18.87 6.61 5.96
C GLU A 236 -19.68 6.23 7.20
N LEU A 237 -19.40 5.06 7.80
CA LEU A 237 -20.17 4.57 8.95
C LEU A 237 -19.71 5.15 10.29
N PHE A 238 -18.41 5.48 10.42
CA PHE A 238 -17.83 5.86 11.71
C PHE A 238 -17.11 7.21 11.69
N GLY A 239 -17.01 7.88 10.54
CA GLY A 239 -16.23 9.12 10.41
C GLY A 239 -14.74 8.93 10.71
N TYR A 240 -14.24 7.70 10.62
CA TYR A 240 -12.87 7.36 10.99
C TYR A 240 -12.00 7.06 9.77
N GLU A 241 -10.88 7.74 9.68
CA GLU A 241 -9.86 7.48 8.68
C GLU A 241 -8.55 7.03 9.34
N ALA A 242 -8.12 5.79 9.05
CA ALA A 242 -6.95 5.19 9.65
C ALA A 242 -5.69 6.03 9.44
N GLY A 243 -5.00 6.34 10.55
CA GLY A 243 -3.77 7.10 10.56
C GLY A 243 -3.90 8.60 10.27
N VAL A 244 -5.12 9.16 10.36
CA VAL A 244 -5.39 10.61 10.25
C VAL A 244 -6.06 11.12 11.51
N SER A 245 -7.04 10.41 12.03
CA SER A 245 -7.82 10.76 13.24
C SER A 245 -7.40 9.94 14.46
#